data_ae92dceb6211faf5cde7b59be18d4c90
#
_entry.id   ae92dceb6211faf5cde7b59be18d4c90
#
_cell.length_a   1.000
_cell.length_b   1.000
_cell.length_c   1.000
_cell.angle_alpha   90.00
_cell.angle_beta   90.00
_cell.angle_gamma   90.00
#
_symmetry.space_group_name_H-M   'P 1'
#
loop_
_entity.id
_entity.type
_entity.pdbx_description
1 polymer ?
#
loop_
_entity_poly.entity_id
_entity_poly.type
_entity_poly.pdbx_seq_one_letter_code
_entity_poly.pdbx_strand_id
1 'polypeptide(L)'
;MTNKKVIISCAVTGSVHTPSLSPYLPYKPEDIIQQSIEAVEAGASILHLHARDPNDGRPSPKADDYMAFLPAIKDGCDAVVNITTGGSPVMSMEQRLDGAIRAQPEMASLNMGSMNFGMFPMAANERDWQFDWEKPYLLGSEDMVFKNTFKDIAYILQTLGEGFGTRFECECYDISHLYTLAHFVDRGLIKPPFLVQSIFGILGGIGGDVQNLMFMKETADRLFGDQYQWSILGAGPYQMPLITHGALMGGNVRVGLEDNLWLGKGQLAASNAALVTKARTIIEELGYEIATPAEAREILQLKGVDAVNF
;
A
#
# COMPACT_ATOMS: atom_id res chain seq x y z
N MET A 1 -19.03 -19.77 15.00
CA MET A 1 -17.86 -19.02 14.51
C MET A 1 -18.42 -17.72 13.97
N THR A 2 -18.02 -16.57 14.50
CA THR A 2 -18.38 -15.28 13.93
C THR A 2 -17.72 -15.23 12.55
N ASN A 3 -18.50 -15.04 11.47
CA ASN A 3 -17.98 -14.83 10.12
C ASN A 3 -17.04 -13.63 10.16
N LYS A 4 -15.75 -13.88 10.15
CA LYS A 4 -14.76 -12.81 10.12
C LYS A 4 -14.72 -12.21 8.72
N LYS A 5 -14.89 -10.90 8.62
CA LYS A 5 -14.75 -10.17 7.37
C LYS A 5 -13.30 -9.76 7.17
N VAL A 6 -12.81 -9.98 5.96
CA VAL A 6 -11.43 -9.69 5.56
C VAL A 6 -11.44 -8.47 4.63
N ILE A 7 -10.73 -7.42 5.00
CA ILE A 7 -10.49 -6.25 4.14
C ILE A 7 -9.49 -6.65 3.06
N ILE A 8 -9.84 -6.41 1.79
CA ILE A 8 -8.90 -6.48 0.67
C ILE A 8 -8.50 -5.06 0.29
N SER A 9 -7.22 -4.74 0.44
CA SER A 9 -6.62 -3.52 -0.10
C SER A 9 -6.04 -3.82 -1.48
N CYS A 10 -6.27 -2.93 -2.46
CA CYS A 10 -5.66 -3.02 -3.78
C CYS A 10 -4.67 -1.88 -3.99
N ALA A 11 -3.39 -2.22 -4.18
CA ALA A 11 -2.32 -1.28 -4.52
C ALA A 11 -2.17 -1.20 -6.05
N VAL A 12 -2.70 -0.11 -6.63
CA VAL A 12 -3.05 -0.07 -8.05
C VAL A 12 -1.84 0.09 -8.96
N THR A 13 -0.92 1.01 -8.66
CA THR A 13 0.20 1.32 -9.56
C THR A 13 1.56 1.42 -8.89
N GLY A 14 1.63 2.00 -7.69
CA GLY A 14 2.87 2.16 -6.93
C GLY A 14 3.96 3.00 -7.60
N SER A 15 5.17 2.85 -7.07
CA SER A 15 6.39 3.46 -7.63
C SER A 15 7.50 2.45 -7.90
N VAL A 16 7.32 1.18 -7.49
CA VAL A 16 8.35 0.13 -7.56
C VAL A 16 8.53 -0.39 -9.00
N HIS A 17 7.42 -0.74 -9.63
CA HIS A 17 7.44 -1.22 -11.02
C HIS A 17 7.44 -0.05 -12.01
N THR A 18 8.15 -0.23 -13.13
CA THR A 18 8.21 0.76 -14.21
C THR A 18 7.39 0.29 -15.43
N PRO A 19 6.97 1.19 -16.34
CA PRO A 19 6.09 0.84 -17.46
C PRO A 19 6.57 -0.33 -18.33
N SER A 20 7.88 -0.47 -18.54
CA SER A 20 8.45 -1.58 -19.34
C SER A 20 8.41 -2.94 -18.63
N LEU A 21 8.09 -3.01 -17.32
CA LEU A 21 8.00 -4.28 -16.60
C LEU A 21 6.70 -5.01 -16.84
N SER A 22 5.61 -4.29 -17.15
CA SER A 22 4.33 -4.88 -17.53
C SER A 22 3.50 -3.91 -18.39
N PRO A 23 2.93 -4.36 -19.53
CA PRO A 23 2.03 -3.53 -20.32
C PRO A 23 0.69 -3.23 -19.61
N TYR A 24 0.42 -3.91 -18.51
CA TYR A 24 -0.82 -3.77 -17.73
C TYR A 24 -0.68 -2.82 -16.53
N LEU A 25 0.54 -2.33 -16.25
CA LEU A 25 0.76 -1.38 -15.15
C LEU A 25 0.13 -0.02 -15.48
N PRO A 26 -0.91 0.44 -14.77
CA PRO A 26 -1.54 1.71 -15.07
C PRO A 26 -0.64 2.87 -14.63
N TYR A 27 -0.44 3.86 -15.50
CA TYR A 27 0.29 5.08 -15.13
C TYR A 27 -0.42 6.36 -15.62
N LYS A 28 -1.32 6.25 -16.58
CA LYS A 28 -2.15 7.37 -17.00
C LYS A 28 -3.37 7.51 -16.10
N PRO A 29 -3.87 8.72 -15.87
CA PRO A 29 -5.05 8.94 -15.01
C PRO A 29 -6.25 8.06 -15.39
N GLU A 30 -6.57 7.95 -16.69
CA GLU A 30 -7.68 7.13 -17.19
C GLU A 30 -7.52 5.65 -16.86
N ASP A 31 -6.30 5.11 -16.96
CA ASP A 31 -6.02 3.70 -16.65
C ASP A 31 -6.09 3.46 -15.12
N ILE A 32 -5.59 4.42 -14.31
CA ILE A 32 -5.65 4.37 -12.86
C ILE A 32 -7.12 4.39 -12.40
N ILE A 33 -7.96 5.26 -12.98
CA ILE A 33 -9.39 5.35 -12.68
C ILE A 33 -10.07 4.01 -13.01
N GLN A 34 -9.92 3.53 -14.23
CA GLN A 34 -10.57 2.30 -14.68
C GLN A 34 -10.17 1.11 -13.82
N GLN A 35 -8.87 0.87 -13.62
CA GLN A 35 -8.38 -0.26 -12.84
C GLN A 35 -8.73 -0.16 -11.35
N SER A 36 -8.88 1.05 -10.81
CA SER A 36 -9.34 1.28 -9.44
C SER A 36 -10.80 0.85 -9.28
N ILE A 37 -11.69 1.29 -10.17
CA ILE A 37 -13.13 0.94 -10.14
C ILE A 37 -13.30 -0.57 -10.33
N GLU A 38 -12.63 -1.17 -11.33
CA GLU A 38 -12.68 -2.62 -11.58
C GLU A 38 -12.16 -3.44 -10.38
N ALA A 39 -11.14 -2.95 -9.67
CA ALA A 39 -10.64 -3.61 -8.46
C ALA A 39 -11.66 -3.60 -7.32
N VAL A 40 -12.42 -2.52 -7.16
CA VAL A 40 -13.51 -2.42 -6.17
C VAL A 40 -14.66 -3.35 -6.54
N GLU A 41 -15.08 -3.39 -7.79
CA GLU A 41 -16.09 -4.33 -8.29
C GLU A 41 -15.67 -5.79 -8.07
N ALA A 42 -14.38 -6.10 -8.17
CA ALA A 42 -13.83 -7.41 -7.87
C ALA A 42 -13.79 -7.73 -6.36
N GLY A 43 -13.94 -6.74 -5.47
CA GLY A 43 -14.03 -6.92 -4.03
C GLY A 43 -12.99 -6.17 -3.18
N ALA A 44 -12.20 -5.25 -3.74
CA ALA A 44 -11.34 -4.39 -2.93
C ALA A 44 -12.17 -3.36 -2.15
N SER A 45 -11.86 -3.17 -0.87
CA SER A 45 -12.50 -2.17 -0.01
C SER A 45 -11.66 -0.90 0.10
N ILE A 46 -10.35 -1.03 -0.05
CA ILE A 46 -9.38 0.05 0.06
C ILE A 46 -8.55 0.10 -1.22
N LEU A 47 -8.34 1.29 -1.75
CA LEU A 47 -7.44 1.55 -2.88
C LEU A 47 -6.20 2.28 -2.36
N HIS A 48 -5.04 1.64 -2.46
CA HIS A 48 -3.76 2.28 -2.21
C HIS A 48 -3.23 2.90 -3.50
N LEU A 49 -3.03 4.21 -3.48
CA LEU A 49 -2.82 5.00 -4.69
C LEU A 49 -1.53 5.82 -4.65
N HIS A 50 -0.81 5.74 -5.75
CA HIS A 50 0.29 6.62 -6.12
C HIS A 50 -0.11 7.44 -7.35
N ALA A 51 0.51 8.61 -7.54
CA ALA A 51 0.43 9.34 -8.80
C ALA A 51 1.68 9.10 -9.64
N ARG A 52 1.51 9.21 -10.95
CA ARG A 52 2.57 9.12 -11.94
C ARG A 52 2.45 10.26 -12.96
N ASP A 53 3.57 10.66 -13.54
CA ASP A 53 3.58 11.58 -14.67
C ASP A 53 2.86 10.90 -15.86
N PRO A 54 1.80 11.48 -16.41
CA PRO A 54 1.01 10.86 -17.48
C PRO A 54 1.78 10.74 -18.80
N ASN A 55 2.90 11.46 -18.96
CA ASN A 55 3.67 11.46 -20.19
C ASN A 55 4.67 10.28 -20.27
N ASP A 56 5.26 9.90 -19.13
CA ASP A 56 6.32 8.90 -19.14
C ASP A 56 6.21 7.84 -18.00
N GLY A 57 5.17 7.91 -17.18
CA GLY A 57 4.90 6.96 -16.10
C GLY A 57 5.83 7.06 -14.89
N ARG A 58 6.66 8.10 -14.81
CA ARG A 58 7.55 8.34 -13.66
C ARG A 58 6.74 8.62 -12.40
N PRO A 59 7.12 8.07 -11.23
CA PRO A 59 6.43 8.40 -9.97
C PRO A 59 6.40 9.91 -9.71
N SER A 60 5.24 10.44 -9.35
CA SER A 60 5.02 11.87 -9.12
C SER A 60 4.44 12.15 -7.72
N PRO A 61 4.98 13.12 -6.98
CA PRO A 61 4.40 13.56 -5.71
C PRO A 61 3.38 14.70 -5.87
N LYS A 62 3.21 15.26 -7.08
CA LYS A 62 2.45 16.49 -7.33
C LYS A 62 0.96 16.28 -7.04
N ALA A 63 0.36 17.23 -6.32
CA ALA A 63 -1.07 17.21 -6.03
C ALA A 63 -1.94 17.20 -7.30
N ASP A 64 -1.54 17.91 -8.35
CA ASP A 64 -2.30 17.96 -9.60
C ASP A 64 -2.39 16.59 -10.29
N ASP A 65 -1.33 15.76 -10.20
CA ASP A 65 -1.34 14.41 -10.76
C ASP A 65 -2.28 13.48 -9.99
N TYR A 66 -2.43 13.66 -8.66
CA TYR A 66 -3.45 12.98 -7.85
C TYR A 66 -4.86 13.45 -8.18
N MET A 67 -5.05 14.77 -8.29
CA MET A 67 -6.36 15.36 -8.57
C MET A 67 -6.86 15.04 -9.99
N ALA A 68 -6.01 14.59 -10.88
CA ALA A 68 -6.39 14.14 -12.21
C ALA A 68 -7.24 12.85 -12.20
N PHE A 69 -7.18 12.05 -11.13
CA PHE A 69 -7.92 10.78 -11.05
C PHE A 69 -8.80 10.62 -9.77
N LEU A 70 -8.45 11.26 -8.66
CA LEU A 70 -9.16 11.06 -7.38
C LEU A 70 -10.65 11.39 -7.44
N PRO A 71 -11.10 12.54 -8.03
CA PRO A 71 -12.53 12.85 -8.11
C PRO A 71 -13.30 11.80 -8.91
N ALA A 72 -12.76 11.33 -10.03
CA ALA A 72 -13.42 10.34 -10.87
C ALA A 72 -13.51 8.95 -10.20
N ILE A 73 -12.50 8.57 -9.39
CA ILE A 73 -12.57 7.34 -8.58
C ILE A 73 -13.68 7.47 -7.53
N LYS A 74 -13.76 8.60 -6.83
CA LYS A 74 -14.80 8.86 -5.82
C LYS A 74 -16.21 8.83 -6.43
N ASP A 75 -16.38 9.39 -7.62
CA ASP A 75 -17.66 9.37 -8.32
C ASP A 75 -18.02 7.97 -8.86
N GLY A 76 -17.01 7.17 -9.19
CA GLY A 76 -17.18 5.84 -9.79
C GLY A 76 -17.34 4.68 -8.81
N CYS A 77 -16.88 4.81 -7.56
CA CYS A 77 -16.97 3.74 -6.56
C CYS A 77 -16.91 4.27 -5.13
N ASP A 78 -17.37 3.45 -4.15
CA ASP A 78 -17.38 3.78 -2.71
C ASP A 78 -16.11 3.30 -1.98
N ALA A 79 -14.97 3.19 -2.65
CA ALA A 79 -13.74 2.70 -2.01
C ALA A 79 -13.20 3.68 -0.96
N VAL A 80 -12.54 3.13 0.07
CA VAL A 80 -11.65 3.92 0.92
C VAL A 80 -10.40 4.29 0.13
N VAL A 81 -10.09 5.57 0.03
CA VAL A 81 -8.87 6.05 -0.61
C VAL A 81 -7.74 6.17 0.40
N ASN A 82 -6.64 5.46 0.11
CA ASN A 82 -5.39 5.45 0.86
C ASN A 82 -4.27 6.01 -0.03
N ILE A 83 -3.81 7.22 0.25
CA ILE A 83 -2.75 7.88 -0.52
C ILE A 83 -1.39 7.60 0.11
N THR A 84 -0.41 7.27 -0.74
CA THR A 84 0.98 7.09 -0.27
C THR A 84 1.55 8.36 0.34
N THR A 85 2.34 8.22 1.39
CA THR A 85 3.28 9.25 1.87
C THR A 85 4.73 8.87 1.57
N GLY A 86 4.94 7.87 0.74
CA GLY A 86 6.26 7.50 0.22
C GLY A 86 6.88 8.62 -0.60
N GLY A 87 8.21 8.64 -0.69
CA GLY A 87 8.90 9.67 -1.46
C GLY A 87 10.36 9.32 -1.71
N SER A 88 10.98 10.08 -2.60
CA SER A 88 12.41 10.00 -2.90
C SER A 88 13.23 10.73 -1.83
N PRO A 89 14.49 10.30 -1.55
CA PRO A 89 15.39 10.96 -0.61
C PRO A 89 15.69 12.42 -0.93
N VAL A 90 15.47 12.84 -2.19
CA VAL A 90 15.71 14.23 -2.64
C VAL A 90 14.50 15.14 -2.48
N MET A 91 13.33 14.61 -2.10
CA MET A 91 12.12 15.40 -1.88
C MET A 91 12.12 16.05 -0.51
N SER A 92 11.66 17.32 -0.42
CA SER A 92 11.27 17.90 0.87
C SER A 92 10.00 17.21 1.41
N MET A 93 9.71 17.37 2.72
CA MET A 93 8.50 16.81 3.30
C MET A 93 7.23 17.44 2.70
N GLU A 94 7.27 18.72 2.37
CA GLU A 94 6.16 19.43 1.72
C GLU A 94 5.90 18.85 0.32
N GLN A 95 6.94 18.61 -0.48
CA GLN A 95 6.81 17.97 -1.80
C GLN A 95 6.26 16.55 -1.68
N ARG A 96 6.76 15.79 -0.71
CA ARG A 96 6.36 14.41 -0.48
C ARG A 96 4.89 14.27 -0.08
N LEU A 97 4.35 15.24 0.66
CA LEU A 97 2.98 15.23 1.16
C LEU A 97 2.00 16.07 0.32
N ASP A 98 2.45 16.69 -0.77
CA ASP A 98 1.65 17.63 -1.57
C ASP A 98 0.28 17.03 -1.97
N GLY A 99 0.27 15.82 -2.53
CA GLY A 99 -0.96 15.10 -2.90
C GLY A 99 -1.87 14.82 -1.69
N ALA A 100 -1.32 14.30 -0.60
CA ALA A 100 -2.08 13.95 0.59
C ALA A 100 -2.62 15.17 1.35
N ILE A 101 -1.85 16.26 1.41
CA ILE A 101 -2.29 17.53 2.03
C ILE A 101 -3.46 18.12 1.24
N ARG A 102 -3.38 18.12 -0.09
CA ARG A 102 -4.46 18.65 -0.93
C ARG A 102 -5.70 17.78 -0.90
N ALA A 103 -5.55 16.47 -1.01
CA ALA A 103 -6.67 15.53 -1.08
C ALA A 103 -7.32 15.27 0.29
N GLN A 104 -6.59 15.41 1.39
CA GLN A 104 -7.06 15.10 2.74
C GLN A 104 -7.80 13.73 2.79
N PRO A 105 -7.14 12.62 2.43
CA PRO A 105 -7.79 11.33 2.26
C PRO A 105 -8.27 10.75 3.58
N GLU A 106 -9.15 9.73 3.51
CA GLU A 106 -9.54 8.94 4.69
C GLU A 106 -8.34 8.22 5.31
N MET A 107 -7.45 7.69 4.45
CA MET A 107 -6.24 6.99 4.84
C MET A 107 -5.01 7.47 4.08
N ALA A 108 -3.84 7.32 4.71
CA ALA A 108 -2.55 7.47 4.06
C ALA A 108 -1.60 6.36 4.52
N SER A 109 -0.74 5.85 3.65
CA SER A 109 0.28 4.90 4.08
C SER A 109 1.47 5.61 4.73
N LEU A 110 2.09 4.99 5.71
CA LEU A 110 3.20 5.55 6.47
C LEU A 110 4.22 4.47 6.84
N ASN A 111 5.38 4.47 6.21
CA ASN A 111 6.49 3.60 6.59
C ASN A 111 6.99 3.95 8.01
N MET A 112 7.05 2.94 8.87
CA MET A 112 7.41 3.13 10.28
C MET A 112 8.92 3.13 10.53
N GLY A 113 9.74 3.43 9.51
CA GLY A 113 11.18 3.57 9.66
C GLY A 113 11.92 3.78 8.35
N SER A 114 13.21 4.08 8.47
CA SER A 114 14.13 4.16 7.33
C SER A 114 14.70 2.78 7.01
N MET A 115 14.96 2.51 5.72
CA MET A 115 15.50 1.22 5.28
C MET A 115 16.20 1.34 3.92
N ASN A 116 17.08 0.40 3.59
CA ASN A 116 17.43 0.17 2.19
C ASN A 116 16.18 -0.33 1.45
N PHE A 117 15.99 0.12 0.21
CA PHE A 117 14.86 -0.28 -0.60
C PHE A 117 15.34 -0.65 -2.01
N GLY A 118 15.73 -1.92 -2.18
CA GLY A 118 16.41 -2.38 -3.38
C GLY A 118 15.46 -2.81 -4.49
N MET A 119 15.46 -2.08 -5.61
CA MET A 119 14.76 -2.42 -6.85
C MET A 119 15.74 -2.80 -7.97
N PHE A 120 17.02 -2.58 -7.79
CA PHE A 120 18.07 -2.77 -8.79
C PHE A 120 18.12 -4.18 -9.40
N PRO A 121 17.76 -5.29 -8.73
CA PRO A 121 17.73 -6.61 -9.37
C PRO A 121 16.73 -6.71 -10.53
N MET A 122 15.68 -5.86 -10.56
CA MET A 122 14.71 -5.85 -11.65
C MET A 122 15.29 -5.32 -12.97
N ALA A 123 16.43 -4.61 -12.93
CA ALA A 123 17.16 -4.12 -14.08
C ALA A 123 18.19 -5.13 -14.64
N ALA A 124 18.36 -6.31 -14.01
CA ALA A 124 19.38 -7.30 -14.40
C ALA A 124 19.12 -7.94 -15.77
N ASN A 125 17.86 -8.06 -16.18
CA ASN A 125 17.51 -8.61 -17.48
C ASN A 125 17.46 -7.52 -18.53
N GLU A 126 18.11 -7.77 -19.69
CA GLU A 126 18.00 -6.90 -20.85
C GLU A 126 16.55 -6.88 -21.36
N ARG A 127 16.06 -5.67 -21.68
CA ARG A 127 14.73 -5.43 -22.25
C ARG A 127 14.72 -4.13 -23.04
N ASP A 128 13.72 -3.99 -23.89
CA ASP A 128 13.43 -2.72 -24.56
C ASP A 128 12.71 -1.79 -23.57
N TRP A 129 13.45 -0.81 -23.04
CA TRP A 129 12.91 0.19 -22.13
C TRP A 129 12.10 1.23 -22.90
N GLN A 130 10.86 1.48 -22.47
CA GLN A 130 10.00 2.49 -23.11
C GLN A 130 10.52 3.90 -22.88
N PHE A 131 11.12 4.14 -21.70
CA PHE A 131 11.61 5.45 -21.30
C PHE A 131 13.04 5.36 -20.74
N ASP A 132 13.86 6.35 -21.08
CA ASP A 132 15.29 6.39 -20.67
C ASP A 132 15.50 6.46 -19.16
N TRP A 133 14.48 6.90 -18.39
CA TRP A 133 14.57 7.01 -16.94
C TRP A 133 14.46 5.67 -16.18
N GLU A 134 13.84 4.65 -16.78
CA GLU A 134 13.44 3.42 -16.07
C GLU A 134 14.65 2.63 -15.54
N LYS A 135 15.59 2.29 -16.41
CA LYS A 135 16.79 1.52 -16.02
C LYS A 135 17.66 2.26 -15.00
N PRO A 136 18.00 3.55 -15.18
CA PRO A 136 18.70 4.34 -14.16
C PRO A 136 17.95 4.44 -12.82
N TYR A 137 16.62 4.57 -12.85
CA TYR A 137 15.79 4.61 -11.64
C TYR A 137 15.91 3.32 -10.81
N LEU A 138 15.78 2.17 -11.47
CA LEU A 138 15.92 0.88 -10.80
C LEU A 138 17.35 0.67 -10.28
N LEU A 139 18.37 0.91 -11.10
CA LEU A 139 19.77 0.75 -10.69
C LEU A 139 20.16 1.70 -9.56
N GLY A 140 19.67 2.93 -9.55
CA GLY A 140 19.93 3.92 -8.49
C GLY A 140 19.47 3.49 -7.11
N SER A 141 18.56 2.51 -7.01
CA SER A 141 18.09 1.99 -5.73
C SER A 141 19.15 1.18 -4.96
N GLU A 142 20.25 0.80 -5.61
CA GLU A 142 21.37 0.11 -4.94
C GLU A 142 22.10 1.02 -3.94
N ASP A 143 22.13 2.34 -4.20
CA ASP A 143 22.73 3.36 -3.33
C ASP A 143 21.66 4.32 -2.77
N MET A 144 20.49 3.77 -2.39
CA MET A 144 19.37 4.56 -1.89
C MET A 144 18.92 4.08 -0.51
N VAL A 145 18.79 5.03 0.42
CA VAL A 145 18.07 4.82 1.68
C VAL A 145 16.69 5.45 1.58
N PHE A 146 15.65 4.65 1.72
CA PHE A 146 14.32 5.20 1.99
C PHE A 146 14.35 5.84 3.38
N LYS A 147 14.29 7.16 3.41
CA LYS A 147 14.43 7.94 4.64
C LYS A 147 13.06 8.20 5.27
N ASN A 148 12.88 7.74 6.51
CA ASN A 148 11.72 8.07 7.34
C ASN A 148 12.15 8.10 8.82
N THR A 149 12.73 9.22 9.24
CA THR A 149 13.22 9.41 10.61
C THR A 149 12.04 9.62 11.57
N PHE A 150 12.29 9.53 12.88
CA PHE A 150 11.27 9.85 13.90
C PHE A 150 10.67 11.26 13.70
N LYS A 151 11.48 12.22 13.24
CA LYS A 151 11.01 13.59 12.95
C LYS A 151 10.08 13.61 11.73
N ASP A 152 10.42 12.86 10.67
CA ASP A 152 9.61 12.76 9.46
C ASP A 152 8.27 12.11 9.77
N ILE A 153 8.27 10.99 10.50
CA ILE A 153 7.06 10.27 10.95
C ILE A 153 6.18 11.18 11.82
N ALA A 154 6.77 11.86 12.83
CA ALA A 154 6.01 12.78 13.67
C ALA A 154 5.37 13.91 12.86
N TYR A 155 6.08 14.47 11.89
CA TYR A 155 5.56 15.53 11.01
C TYR A 155 4.36 15.03 10.19
N ILE A 156 4.44 13.83 9.61
CA ILE A 156 3.34 13.23 8.83
C ILE A 156 2.12 12.99 9.73
N LEU A 157 2.32 12.40 10.90
CA LEU A 157 1.25 12.11 11.87
C LEU A 157 0.53 13.39 12.33
N GLN A 158 1.27 14.43 12.61
CA GLN A 158 0.71 15.72 13.01
C GLN A 158 0.00 16.42 11.85
N THR A 159 0.62 16.48 10.66
CA THR A 159 0.07 17.19 9.51
C THR A 159 -1.20 16.53 9.00
N LEU A 160 -1.19 15.23 8.75
CA LEU A 160 -2.32 14.52 8.16
C LEU A 160 -3.28 13.97 9.24
N GLY A 161 -2.74 13.40 10.31
CA GLY A 161 -3.53 12.77 11.36
C GLY A 161 -4.25 13.80 12.24
N GLU A 162 -3.49 14.66 12.93
CA GLU A 162 -4.07 15.69 13.80
C GLU A 162 -4.71 16.82 12.98
N GLY A 163 -4.10 17.19 11.83
CA GLY A 163 -4.58 18.29 11.00
C GLY A 163 -5.86 17.99 10.23
N PHE A 164 -5.99 16.77 9.68
CA PHE A 164 -7.10 16.42 8.77
C PHE A 164 -7.89 15.19 9.19
N GLY A 165 -7.57 14.54 10.30
CA GLY A 165 -8.23 13.32 10.75
C GLY A 165 -7.96 12.10 9.86
N THR A 166 -6.89 12.13 9.05
CA THR A 166 -6.46 10.99 8.24
C THR A 166 -5.96 9.86 9.13
N ARG A 167 -6.40 8.61 8.90
CA ARG A 167 -5.87 7.41 9.54
C ARG A 167 -4.73 6.83 8.72
N PHE A 168 -3.91 5.98 9.34
CA PHE A 168 -2.70 5.48 8.68
C PHE A 168 -2.70 3.98 8.50
N GLU A 169 -2.27 3.54 7.30
CA GLU A 169 -1.72 2.23 7.04
C GLU A 169 -0.25 2.26 7.49
N CYS A 170 0.03 1.72 8.69
CA CYS A 170 1.36 1.73 9.27
C CYS A 170 2.20 0.61 8.64
N GLU A 171 3.03 0.95 7.66
CA GLU A 171 3.83 0.00 6.89
C GLU A 171 5.09 -0.40 7.66
N CYS A 172 5.16 -1.70 8.01
CA CYS A 172 6.25 -2.31 8.76
C CYS A 172 6.98 -3.34 7.91
N TYR A 173 8.19 -3.04 7.50
CA TYR A 173 9.06 -3.86 6.65
C TYR A 173 10.03 -4.73 7.45
N ASP A 174 10.09 -4.53 8.76
CA ASP A 174 10.94 -5.25 9.69
C ASP A 174 10.40 -5.14 11.11
N ILE A 175 10.89 -5.98 12.03
CA ILE A 175 10.53 -5.96 13.46
C ILE A 175 10.79 -4.59 14.10
N SER A 176 11.89 -3.91 13.75
CA SER A 176 12.23 -2.60 14.27
C SER A 176 11.15 -1.55 14.01
N HIS A 177 10.44 -1.67 12.88
CA HIS A 177 9.33 -0.77 12.53
C HIS A 177 8.13 -0.92 13.48
N LEU A 178 7.85 -2.14 14.00
CA LEU A 178 6.82 -2.33 15.03
C LEU A 178 7.16 -1.62 16.33
N TYR A 179 8.43 -1.60 16.75
CA TYR A 179 8.85 -0.85 17.92
C TYR A 179 8.81 0.67 17.70
N THR A 180 9.11 1.14 16.48
CA THR A 180 8.92 2.53 16.12
C THR A 180 7.44 2.92 16.18
N LEU A 181 6.56 2.06 15.68
CA LEU A 181 5.10 2.24 15.77
C LEU A 181 4.65 2.32 17.24
N ALA A 182 5.11 1.39 18.09
CA ALA A 182 4.80 1.38 19.51
C ALA A 182 5.19 2.71 20.20
N HIS A 183 6.37 3.25 19.86
CA HIS A 183 6.80 4.57 20.37
C HIS A 183 5.80 5.69 20.04
N PHE A 184 5.19 5.70 18.84
CA PHE A 184 4.22 6.72 18.46
C PHE A 184 2.81 6.46 19.04
N VAL A 185 2.45 5.20 19.24
CA VAL A 185 1.23 4.81 19.99
C VAL A 185 1.33 5.28 21.44
N ASP A 186 2.44 5.01 22.12
CA ASP A 186 2.69 5.44 23.50
C ASP A 186 2.67 6.97 23.66
N ARG A 187 3.04 7.71 22.62
CA ARG A 187 2.94 9.17 22.58
C ARG A 187 1.56 9.71 22.24
N GLY A 188 0.59 8.84 21.93
CA GLY A 188 -0.78 9.21 21.57
C GLY A 188 -0.94 9.83 20.19
N LEU A 189 0.11 9.77 19.33
CA LEU A 189 0.06 10.27 17.95
C LEU A 189 -0.63 9.29 16.98
N ILE A 190 -0.65 8.00 17.33
CA ILE A 190 -1.42 6.96 16.64
C ILE A 190 -2.43 6.39 17.64
N LYS A 191 -3.72 6.42 17.28
CA LYS A 191 -4.83 6.02 18.14
C LYS A 191 -5.50 4.74 17.64
N PRO A 192 -5.90 3.83 18.55
CA PRO A 192 -6.68 2.65 18.18
C PRO A 192 -8.04 2.99 17.53
N PRO A 193 -8.59 2.06 16.70
CA PRO A 193 -7.86 0.99 16.07
C PRO A 193 -6.94 1.53 14.96
N PHE A 194 -5.74 0.98 14.82
CA PHE A 194 -4.83 1.35 13.74
C PHE A 194 -4.49 0.15 12.86
N LEU A 195 -4.19 0.39 11.59
CA LEU A 195 -3.87 -0.67 10.62
C LEU A 195 -2.36 -0.87 10.57
N VAL A 196 -1.90 -2.08 10.93
CA VAL A 196 -0.51 -2.51 10.76
C VAL A 196 -0.41 -3.32 9.47
N GLN A 197 0.29 -2.77 8.47
CA GLN A 197 0.61 -3.46 7.23
C GLN A 197 1.99 -4.10 7.35
N SER A 198 2.05 -5.40 7.59
CA SER A 198 3.32 -6.15 7.54
C SER A 198 3.71 -6.45 6.10
N ILE A 199 4.92 -6.04 5.70
CA ILE A 199 5.41 -6.13 4.31
C ILE A 199 6.60 -7.08 4.24
N PHE A 200 6.53 -8.03 3.31
CA PHE A 200 7.51 -9.12 3.17
C PHE A 200 8.07 -9.20 1.77
N GLY A 201 9.35 -9.55 1.67
CA GLY A 201 9.98 -9.88 0.39
C GLY A 201 10.51 -8.69 -0.41
N ILE A 202 10.51 -7.49 0.17
CA ILE A 202 11.24 -6.33 -0.40
C ILE A 202 12.70 -6.42 0.01
N LEU A 203 13.62 -6.26 -0.95
CA LEU A 203 15.06 -6.27 -0.67
C LEU A 203 15.43 -5.09 0.22
N GLY A 204 15.95 -5.40 1.41
CA GLY A 204 16.25 -4.43 2.46
C GLY A 204 15.29 -4.51 3.65
N GLY A 205 14.17 -5.21 3.51
CA GLY A 205 13.24 -5.56 4.59
C GLY A 205 13.32 -7.03 4.98
N ILE A 206 12.34 -7.49 5.78
CA ILE A 206 12.25 -8.88 6.25
C ILE A 206 11.88 -9.83 5.09
N GLY A 207 12.46 -11.03 5.09
CA GLY A 207 12.22 -12.06 4.05
C GLY A 207 10.79 -12.58 4.04
N GLY A 208 10.34 -13.11 2.85
CA GLY A 208 8.98 -13.58 2.62
C GLY A 208 8.69 -14.99 3.11
N ASP A 209 9.31 -15.45 4.18
CA ASP A 209 9.05 -16.77 4.75
C ASP A 209 7.93 -16.73 5.80
N VAL A 210 7.24 -17.86 5.99
CA VAL A 210 6.15 -17.99 6.97
C VAL A 210 6.63 -17.78 8.40
N GLN A 211 7.86 -18.17 8.73
CA GLN A 211 8.46 -17.94 10.05
C GLN A 211 8.57 -16.45 10.37
N ASN A 212 8.99 -15.64 9.40
CA ASN A 212 9.06 -14.19 9.53
C ASN A 212 7.66 -13.57 9.68
N LEU A 213 6.66 -14.07 8.93
CA LEU A 213 5.28 -13.65 9.09
C LEU A 213 4.75 -13.93 10.50
N MET A 214 4.97 -15.13 11.02
CA MET A 214 4.60 -15.50 12.40
C MET A 214 5.31 -14.60 13.42
N PHE A 215 6.60 -14.37 13.25
CA PHE A 215 7.39 -13.53 14.16
C PHE A 215 6.91 -12.07 14.18
N MET A 216 6.59 -11.50 13.02
CA MET A 216 5.99 -10.15 12.93
C MET A 216 4.64 -10.11 13.64
N LYS A 217 3.77 -11.11 13.41
CA LYS A 217 2.46 -11.19 14.04
C LYS A 217 2.54 -11.31 15.57
N GLU A 218 3.35 -12.26 16.07
CA GLU A 218 3.55 -12.46 17.51
C GLU A 218 4.12 -11.20 18.20
N THR A 219 5.03 -10.50 17.50
CA THR A 219 5.58 -9.24 18.02
C THR A 219 4.52 -8.14 18.06
N ALA A 220 3.70 -8.00 17.01
CA ALA A 220 2.62 -7.04 16.99
C ALA A 220 1.57 -7.33 18.08
N ASP A 221 1.18 -8.60 18.26
CA ASP A 221 0.25 -9.01 19.32
C ASP A 221 0.78 -8.66 20.71
N ARG A 222 2.06 -8.89 20.97
CA ARG A 222 2.70 -8.58 22.24
C ARG A 222 2.78 -7.07 22.51
N LEU A 223 3.00 -6.26 21.48
CA LEU A 223 3.13 -4.81 21.59
C LEU A 223 1.78 -4.10 21.68
N PHE A 224 0.78 -4.56 20.92
CA PHE A 224 -0.45 -3.80 20.71
C PHE A 224 -1.72 -4.48 21.22
N GLY A 225 -1.70 -5.79 21.53
CA GLY A 225 -2.89 -6.53 21.98
C GLY A 225 -4.03 -6.45 20.96
N ASP A 226 -5.17 -5.95 21.38
CA ASP A 226 -6.40 -5.79 20.57
C ASP A 226 -6.56 -4.39 19.95
N GLN A 227 -5.53 -3.53 20.06
CA GLN A 227 -5.60 -2.15 19.60
C GLN A 227 -5.45 -1.98 18.09
N TYR A 228 -5.13 -3.04 17.35
CA TYR A 228 -4.79 -2.92 15.93
C TYR A 228 -5.56 -3.89 15.04
N GLN A 229 -5.67 -3.53 13.78
CA GLN A 229 -6.04 -4.40 12.68
C GLN A 229 -4.77 -4.80 11.94
N TRP A 230 -4.59 -6.08 11.66
CA TRP A 230 -3.42 -6.59 10.95
C TRP A 230 -3.71 -6.79 9.48
N SER A 231 -2.78 -6.43 8.61
CA SER A 231 -2.83 -6.66 7.16
C SER A 231 -1.47 -7.15 6.66
N ILE A 232 -1.49 -7.95 5.59
CA ILE A 232 -0.31 -8.60 5.03
C ILE A 232 -0.14 -8.24 3.57
N LEU A 233 1.11 -7.90 3.20
CA LEU A 233 1.60 -7.75 1.85
C LEU A 233 2.79 -8.66 1.63
N GLY A 234 2.75 -9.48 0.58
CA GLY A 234 3.89 -10.22 0.07
C GLY A 234 4.29 -9.69 -1.31
N ALA A 235 5.54 -9.25 -1.48
CA ALA A 235 6.01 -8.76 -2.76
C ALA A 235 6.26 -9.89 -3.77
N GLY A 236 5.93 -9.67 -5.03
CA GLY A 236 6.16 -10.61 -6.13
C GLY A 236 5.58 -12.00 -5.86
N PRO A 237 6.37 -13.07 -5.95
CA PRO A 237 5.87 -14.45 -5.81
C PRO A 237 5.33 -14.78 -4.41
N TYR A 238 5.63 -13.95 -3.42
CA TYR A 238 5.15 -14.11 -2.05
C TYR A 238 3.70 -13.62 -1.85
N GLN A 239 3.13 -12.87 -2.79
CA GLN A 239 1.82 -12.22 -2.60
C GLN A 239 0.74 -13.23 -2.22
N MET A 240 0.39 -14.15 -3.08
CA MET A 240 -0.71 -15.10 -2.81
C MET A 240 -0.42 -16.07 -1.65
N PRO A 241 0.79 -16.66 -1.52
CA PRO A 241 1.12 -17.51 -0.38
C PRO A 241 0.98 -16.78 0.97
N LEU A 242 1.54 -15.58 1.11
CA LEU A 242 1.54 -14.89 2.39
C LEU A 242 0.18 -14.32 2.77
N ILE A 243 -0.61 -13.78 1.82
CA ILE A 243 -1.98 -13.35 2.14
C ILE A 243 -2.87 -14.50 2.59
N THR A 244 -2.66 -15.72 2.01
CA THR A 244 -3.39 -16.93 2.43
C THR A 244 -3.06 -17.28 3.89
N HIS A 245 -1.77 -17.35 4.24
CA HIS A 245 -1.35 -17.58 5.62
C HIS A 245 -1.85 -16.49 6.57
N GLY A 246 -1.76 -15.23 6.15
CA GLY A 246 -2.21 -14.12 6.95
C GLY A 246 -3.71 -14.13 7.21
N ALA A 247 -4.53 -14.48 6.21
CA ALA A 247 -5.97 -14.63 6.38
C ALA A 247 -6.31 -15.74 7.38
N LEU A 248 -5.63 -16.89 7.31
CA LEU A 248 -5.78 -17.99 8.29
C LEU A 248 -5.43 -17.57 9.72
N MET A 249 -4.46 -16.66 9.88
CA MET A 249 -4.05 -16.08 11.17
C MET A 249 -4.92 -14.89 11.58
N GLY A 250 -5.96 -14.61 10.83
CA GLY A 250 -6.92 -13.55 11.15
C GLY A 250 -6.55 -12.17 10.64
N GLY A 251 -5.67 -12.04 9.65
CA GLY A 251 -5.29 -10.77 9.02
C GLY A 251 -6.21 -10.34 7.88
N ASN A 252 -6.10 -9.07 7.52
CA ASN A 252 -6.54 -8.49 6.27
C ASN A 252 -5.46 -8.66 5.21
N VAL A 253 -5.73 -8.37 3.95
CA VAL A 253 -4.79 -8.64 2.86
C VAL A 253 -4.64 -7.45 1.92
N ARG A 254 -3.42 -7.33 1.32
CA ARG A 254 -3.14 -6.37 0.26
C ARG A 254 -2.60 -7.10 -0.96
N VAL A 255 -3.16 -6.75 -2.13
CA VAL A 255 -2.74 -7.25 -3.45
C VAL A 255 -2.71 -6.08 -4.44
N GLY A 256 -2.22 -6.31 -5.65
CA GLY A 256 -2.24 -5.31 -6.72
C GLY A 256 -0.95 -5.30 -7.53
N LEU A 257 -0.98 -4.57 -8.65
CA LEU A 257 0.14 -4.47 -9.59
C LEU A 257 1.32 -3.66 -9.05
N GLU A 258 1.12 -2.87 -8.02
CA GLU A 258 2.21 -2.23 -7.28
C GLU A 258 3.15 -3.26 -6.66
N ASP A 259 2.59 -4.32 -6.08
CA ASP A 259 3.32 -5.28 -5.26
C ASP A 259 3.74 -6.52 -6.04
N ASN A 260 3.01 -6.87 -7.12
CA ASN A 260 3.25 -8.07 -7.91
C ASN A 260 2.64 -7.94 -9.32
N LEU A 261 3.45 -8.19 -10.34
CA LEU A 261 3.00 -8.16 -11.74
C LEU A 261 2.46 -9.52 -12.26
N TRP A 262 2.47 -10.57 -11.44
CA TRP A 262 2.20 -11.92 -11.89
C TRP A 262 0.93 -12.52 -11.26
N LEU A 263 0.02 -13.00 -12.09
CA LEU A 263 -1.13 -13.80 -11.62
C LEU A 263 -0.72 -15.22 -11.23
N GLY A 264 0.31 -15.74 -11.87
CA GLY A 264 0.88 -17.06 -11.64
C GLY A 264 2.22 -17.21 -12.33
N LYS A 265 2.88 -18.36 -12.16
CA LYS A 265 4.18 -18.63 -12.76
C LYS A 265 4.14 -18.47 -14.28
N GLY A 266 4.89 -17.49 -14.83
CA GLY A 266 4.94 -17.21 -16.26
C GLY A 266 3.71 -16.52 -16.85
N GLN A 267 2.76 -16.09 -16.02
CA GLN A 267 1.54 -15.40 -16.43
C GLN A 267 1.45 -14.03 -15.76
N LEU A 268 1.59 -12.96 -16.53
CA LEU A 268 1.34 -11.59 -16.05
C LEU A 268 -0.12 -11.43 -15.61
N ALA A 269 -0.35 -10.65 -14.58
CA ALA A 269 -1.68 -10.20 -14.20
C ALA A 269 -2.14 -9.11 -15.20
N ALA A 270 -3.25 -9.36 -15.86
CA ALA A 270 -3.78 -8.45 -16.89
C ALA A 270 -4.44 -7.20 -16.29
N SER A 271 -4.74 -7.20 -15.00
CA SER A 271 -5.32 -6.05 -14.28
C SER A 271 -5.20 -6.22 -12.77
N ASN A 272 -5.43 -5.13 -12.04
CA ASN A 272 -5.60 -5.16 -10.59
C ASN A 272 -6.81 -6.03 -10.17
N ALA A 273 -7.92 -5.94 -10.90
CA ALA A 273 -9.11 -6.75 -10.67
C ALA A 273 -8.81 -8.26 -10.73
N ALA A 274 -7.92 -8.72 -11.61
CA ALA A 274 -7.53 -10.13 -11.69
C ALA A 274 -6.83 -10.60 -10.40
N LEU A 275 -5.96 -9.78 -9.81
CA LEU A 275 -5.29 -10.08 -8.53
C LEU A 275 -6.28 -10.06 -7.36
N VAL A 276 -7.18 -9.07 -7.32
CA VAL A 276 -8.25 -8.97 -6.31
C VAL A 276 -9.18 -10.18 -6.39
N THR A 277 -9.65 -10.55 -7.58
CA THR A 277 -10.51 -11.72 -7.79
C THR A 277 -9.84 -13.00 -7.29
N LYS A 278 -8.54 -13.17 -7.57
CA LYS A 278 -7.80 -14.35 -7.10
C LYS A 278 -7.69 -14.38 -5.57
N ALA A 279 -7.37 -13.24 -4.94
CA ALA A 279 -7.30 -13.12 -3.48
C ALA A 279 -8.67 -13.39 -2.85
N ARG A 280 -9.73 -12.78 -3.38
CA ARG A 280 -11.11 -12.98 -2.95
C ARG A 280 -11.52 -14.44 -3.00
N THR A 281 -11.28 -15.11 -4.14
CA THR A 281 -11.59 -16.54 -4.31
C THR A 281 -10.90 -17.39 -3.23
N ILE A 282 -9.60 -17.15 -2.97
CA ILE A 282 -8.86 -17.87 -1.92
C ILE A 282 -9.51 -17.65 -0.55
N ILE A 283 -9.85 -16.41 -0.21
CA ILE A 283 -10.41 -16.06 1.09
C ILE A 283 -11.81 -16.64 1.29
N GLU A 284 -12.67 -16.57 0.26
CA GLU A 284 -14.02 -17.13 0.29
C GLU A 284 -13.99 -18.67 0.39
N GLU A 285 -13.08 -19.34 -0.33
CA GLU A 285 -12.87 -20.81 -0.22
C GLU A 285 -12.35 -21.26 1.15
N LEU A 286 -11.70 -20.37 1.91
CA LEU A 286 -11.35 -20.59 3.32
C LEU A 286 -12.55 -20.39 4.27
N GLY A 287 -13.71 -19.97 3.76
CA GLY A 287 -14.93 -19.75 4.54
C GLY A 287 -15.02 -18.37 5.20
N TYR A 288 -14.24 -17.38 4.74
CA TYR A 288 -14.32 -16.01 5.22
C TYR A 288 -15.17 -15.15 4.27
N GLU A 289 -15.72 -14.04 4.78
CA GLU A 289 -16.41 -13.04 3.99
C GLU A 289 -15.47 -11.85 3.68
N ILE A 290 -15.70 -11.18 2.55
CA ILE A 290 -14.97 -9.97 2.20
C ILE A 290 -15.70 -8.75 2.78
N ALA A 291 -14.95 -7.85 3.42
CA ALA A 291 -15.48 -6.60 3.94
C ALA A 291 -15.80 -5.63 2.78
N THR A 292 -16.97 -5.03 2.83
CA THR A 292 -17.32 -3.91 1.94
C THR A 292 -16.54 -2.64 2.34
N PRO A 293 -16.48 -1.62 1.46
CA PRO A 293 -15.87 -0.32 1.83
C PRO A 293 -16.50 0.31 3.08
N ALA A 294 -17.82 0.23 3.24
CA ALA A 294 -18.51 0.72 4.43
C ALA A 294 -18.06 -0.02 5.69
N GLU A 295 -17.95 -1.33 5.65
CA GLU A 295 -17.47 -2.15 6.77
C GLU A 295 -15.97 -1.90 7.06
N ALA A 296 -15.15 -1.66 6.04
CA ALA A 296 -13.75 -1.26 6.23
C ALA A 296 -13.65 0.08 6.98
N ARG A 297 -14.52 1.06 6.66
CA ARG A 297 -14.62 2.34 7.39
C ARG A 297 -14.99 2.14 8.86
N GLU A 298 -15.96 1.27 9.14
CA GLU A 298 -16.37 0.95 10.51
C GLU A 298 -15.23 0.26 11.29
N ILE A 299 -14.61 -0.77 10.72
CA ILE A 299 -13.53 -1.54 11.34
C ILE A 299 -12.34 -0.64 11.68
N LEU A 300 -11.99 0.29 10.79
CA LEU A 300 -10.84 1.18 10.91
C LEU A 300 -11.20 2.55 11.51
N GLN A 301 -12.48 2.81 11.81
CA GLN A 301 -12.99 4.08 12.33
C GLN A 301 -12.54 5.28 11.52
N LEU A 302 -12.75 5.23 10.19
CA LEU A 302 -12.36 6.28 9.26
C LEU A 302 -13.36 7.44 9.30
N LYS A 303 -12.91 8.62 8.85
CA LYS A 303 -13.72 9.86 8.86
C LYS A 303 -14.84 9.90 7.82
N GLY A 304 -14.83 8.97 6.85
CA GLY A 304 -15.83 8.87 5.79
C GLY A 304 -15.51 9.68 4.52
N VAL A 305 -16.16 9.26 3.44
CA VAL A 305 -15.95 9.80 2.08
C VAL A 305 -16.33 11.27 1.94
N ASP A 306 -17.25 11.77 2.75
CA ASP A 306 -17.67 13.19 2.72
C ASP A 306 -16.65 14.15 3.35
N ALA A 307 -15.68 13.61 4.09
CA ALA A 307 -14.67 14.40 4.79
C ALA A 307 -13.33 14.50 4.03
N VAL A 308 -13.28 14.11 2.75
CA VAL A 308 -12.11 14.26 1.87
C VAL A 308 -12.24 15.49 0.98
N ASN A 309 -11.11 15.95 0.42
CA ASN A 309 -11.06 17.20 -0.37
C ASN A 309 -10.87 16.93 -1.89
N PHE A 310 -11.62 15.96 -2.42
CA PHE A 310 -11.67 15.66 -3.86
C PHE A 310 -13.03 15.09 -4.25
#